data_06b695a730acf73da79436b7ff6d408d
#
_entry.id   06b695a730acf73da79436b7ff6d408d
#
_cell.length_a   1.000
_cell.length_b   1.000
_cell.length_c   1.000
_cell.angle_alpha   90.00
_cell.angle_beta   90.00
_cell.angle_gamma   90.00
#
_symmetry.space_group_name_H-M   'P 1'
#
loop_
_entity.id
_entity.type
_entity.pdbx_description
1 polymer ?
#
loop_
_entity_poly.entity_id
_entity_poly.type
_entity_poly.pdbx_seq_one_letter_code
_entity_poly.pdbx_strand_id
1 'polypeptide(L)'
;ICQGSQVITFWKYLMERYSIHIDFAYKTFIWNNEAKKNQAKVHCVIVGFSGVAVNVPKKLYSDNNVYKLCDHISPYLTDTPTLFVESRSKPLCDVPAMRFGSMPRDDGGFVLTAEERTALIKSEPLAEKWIKPYIGATEFLNHKERYCLWLVDANPAEIMKCPTVKKRVEHVKEARLASKAEGTRKFAATPTLFCQIAQPNTNYIIVPKTSSGKRRYIPMGFMDKDTIASDLVFLIPGAGLYEFGVLMSNVHNSWMRLVAGRLKSDFRYAKDIVYNNFPWCNPTPEQKTKVEETAKGILEARKLFPESTLAKLYDDTFMPPELRKVHQLNDKAVMDAYGFTKDTEAYKSESACVTE
;
A
#
# COMPACT_ATOMS: atom_id res chain seq x y z
N ILE A 1 -14.15 -10.30 7.49
CA ILE A 1 -13.68 -11.01 8.69
C ILE A 1 -12.50 -11.94 8.45
N CYS A 2 -12.18 -12.27 7.20
CA CYS A 2 -11.05 -13.14 6.85
C CYS A 2 -9.86 -12.36 6.25
N GLN A 3 -9.68 -11.07 6.60
CA GLN A 3 -8.68 -10.20 5.98
C GLN A 3 -8.21 -9.10 6.95
N GLY A 4 -6.91 -8.78 6.89
CA GLY A 4 -6.32 -7.72 7.70
C GLY A 4 -6.54 -7.91 9.20
N SER A 5 -6.69 -6.83 9.93
CA SER A 5 -6.89 -6.84 11.38
C SER A 5 -8.19 -7.50 11.85
N GLN A 6 -9.17 -7.69 10.96
CA GLN A 6 -10.43 -8.33 11.32
C GLN A 6 -10.26 -9.83 11.65
N VAL A 7 -9.24 -10.48 11.11
CA VAL A 7 -8.92 -11.89 11.41
C VAL A 7 -8.69 -12.09 12.91
N ILE A 8 -7.88 -11.22 13.52
CA ILE A 8 -7.59 -11.27 14.95
C ILE A 8 -8.87 -11.08 15.78
N THR A 9 -9.61 -10.02 15.47
CA THR A 9 -10.80 -9.64 16.27
C THR A 9 -11.86 -10.74 16.30
N PHE A 10 -12.00 -11.49 15.21
CA PHE A 10 -13.05 -12.51 15.10
C PHE A 10 -12.51 -13.93 15.30
N TRP A 11 -11.54 -14.37 14.49
CA TRP A 11 -11.13 -15.77 14.45
C TRP A 11 -10.24 -16.19 15.61
N LYS A 12 -9.32 -15.33 16.07
CA LYS A 12 -8.45 -15.67 17.21
C LYS A 12 -9.29 -16.03 18.42
N TYR A 13 -10.28 -15.19 18.76
CA TYR A 13 -11.18 -15.45 19.88
C TYR A 13 -11.97 -16.77 19.74
N LEU A 14 -12.52 -17.04 18.55
CA LEU A 14 -13.30 -18.26 18.31
C LEU A 14 -12.43 -19.51 18.39
N MET A 15 -11.25 -19.50 17.78
CA MET A 15 -10.35 -20.65 17.74
C MET A 15 -9.74 -20.96 19.10
N GLU A 16 -9.28 -19.94 19.84
CA GLU A 16 -8.67 -20.14 21.16
C GLU A 16 -9.70 -20.53 22.23
N ARG A 17 -10.92 -19.98 22.20
CA ARG A 17 -11.93 -20.21 23.22
C ARG A 17 -12.84 -21.40 22.95
N TYR A 18 -13.18 -21.66 21.70
CA TYR A 18 -14.18 -22.68 21.32
C TYR A 18 -13.60 -23.79 20.44
N SER A 19 -12.28 -23.84 20.26
CA SER A 19 -11.59 -24.84 19.44
C SER A 19 -12.21 -24.99 18.05
N ILE A 20 -12.56 -23.85 17.41
CA ILE A 20 -13.18 -23.84 16.09
C ILE A 20 -12.17 -24.23 15.03
N HIS A 21 -12.59 -25.10 14.11
CA HIS A 21 -11.85 -25.53 12.93
C HIS A 21 -12.61 -25.16 11.67
N ILE A 22 -11.91 -24.64 10.66
CA ILE A 22 -12.51 -24.33 9.35
C ILE A 22 -12.52 -25.63 8.54
N ASP A 23 -13.71 -26.07 8.11
CA ASP A 23 -13.91 -27.32 7.39
C ASP A 23 -13.92 -27.12 5.87
N PHE A 24 -14.49 -26.00 5.40
CA PHE A 24 -14.41 -25.56 4.02
C PHE A 24 -14.53 -24.06 3.92
N ALA A 25 -14.03 -23.48 2.83
CA ALA A 25 -14.18 -22.05 2.61
C ALA A 25 -14.28 -21.71 1.12
N TYR A 26 -15.10 -20.72 0.80
CA TYR A 26 -15.09 -20.01 -0.48
C TYR A 26 -14.30 -18.70 -0.31
N LYS A 27 -13.24 -18.53 -1.11
CA LYS A 27 -12.53 -17.25 -1.20
C LYS A 27 -13.45 -16.14 -1.67
N THR A 28 -13.02 -14.91 -1.58
CA THR A 28 -13.83 -13.75 -1.95
C THR A 28 -14.39 -13.87 -3.37
N PHE A 29 -15.69 -13.78 -3.50
CA PHE A 29 -16.43 -13.78 -4.76
C PHE A 29 -17.46 -12.64 -4.77
N ILE A 30 -17.95 -12.30 -5.96
CA ILE A 30 -18.97 -11.26 -6.12
C ILE A 30 -20.35 -11.92 -6.03
N TRP A 31 -21.11 -11.54 -5.01
CA TRP A 31 -22.52 -11.88 -4.91
C TRP A 31 -23.35 -10.87 -5.70
N ASN A 32 -24.01 -11.34 -6.74
CA ASN A 32 -24.94 -10.54 -7.54
C ASN A 32 -26.38 -10.85 -7.06
N ASN A 33 -27.18 -9.79 -6.83
CA ASN A 33 -28.61 -10.00 -6.66
C ASN A 33 -29.27 -10.22 -8.05
N GLU A 34 -30.39 -10.92 -8.09
CA GLU A 34 -31.14 -11.23 -9.32
C GLU A 34 -31.92 -10.02 -9.89
N ALA A 35 -31.79 -8.83 -9.29
CA ALA A 35 -32.49 -7.64 -9.73
C ALA A 35 -32.01 -7.17 -11.12
N LYS A 36 -32.95 -6.96 -12.04
CA LYS A 36 -32.66 -6.55 -13.43
C LYS A 36 -32.12 -5.12 -13.58
N LYS A 37 -32.27 -4.25 -12.57
CA LYS A 37 -31.77 -2.85 -12.56
C LYS A 37 -31.07 -2.56 -11.22
N ASN A 38 -29.99 -1.79 -11.26
CA ASN A 38 -29.18 -1.40 -10.08
C ASN A 38 -28.65 -2.59 -9.25
N GLN A 39 -27.96 -3.52 -9.91
CA GLN A 39 -27.33 -4.66 -9.23
C GLN A 39 -26.28 -4.17 -8.21
N ALA A 40 -26.57 -4.33 -6.93
CA ALA A 40 -25.57 -4.19 -5.89
C ALA A 40 -24.60 -5.37 -5.98
N LYS A 41 -23.31 -5.07 -6.20
CA LYS A 41 -22.24 -6.06 -6.19
C LYS A 41 -21.60 -6.07 -4.81
N VAL A 42 -21.78 -7.15 -4.06
CA VAL A 42 -21.20 -7.32 -2.72
C VAL A 42 -20.13 -8.40 -2.80
N HIS A 43 -18.96 -8.12 -2.22
CA HIS A 43 -17.89 -9.10 -2.10
C HIS A 43 -18.12 -9.93 -0.84
N CYS A 44 -18.30 -11.25 -0.98
CA CYS A 44 -18.60 -12.18 0.07
C CYS A 44 -17.53 -13.28 0.19
N VAL A 45 -17.47 -13.90 1.35
CA VAL A 45 -16.80 -15.17 1.62
C VAL A 45 -17.80 -16.11 2.27
N ILE A 46 -17.67 -17.42 2.07
CA ILE A 46 -18.43 -18.43 2.81
C ILE A 46 -17.43 -19.27 3.58
N VAL A 47 -17.65 -19.47 4.86
CA VAL A 47 -16.79 -20.26 5.72
C VAL A 47 -17.66 -21.24 6.51
N GLY A 48 -17.46 -22.52 6.28
CA GLY A 48 -18.02 -23.58 7.11
C GLY A 48 -17.00 -24.01 8.16
N PHE A 49 -17.43 -24.10 9.41
CA PHE A 49 -16.56 -24.44 10.53
C PHE A 49 -17.30 -25.29 11.57
N SER A 50 -16.56 -26.03 12.38
CA SER A 50 -17.08 -26.85 13.47
C SER A 50 -16.20 -26.73 14.72
N GLY A 51 -16.76 -27.17 15.88
CA GLY A 51 -16.03 -27.25 17.14
C GLY A 51 -15.33 -28.62 17.32
N VAL A 52 -15.31 -29.45 16.30
CA VAL A 52 -14.70 -30.78 16.34
C VAL A 52 -13.66 -30.86 15.22
N ALA A 53 -12.43 -31.22 15.58
CA ALA A 53 -11.38 -31.46 14.58
C ALA A 53 -11.73 -32.76 13.82
N VAL A 54 -11.98 -32.65 12.51
CA VAL A 54 -12.21 -33.76 11.63
C VAL A 54 -10.99 -33.97 10.74
N ASN A 55 -10.40 -35.14 10.79
CA ASN A 55 -9.23 -35.51 10.00
C ASN A 55 -9.64 -35.97 8.59
N VAL A 56 -10.22 -35.04 7.82
CA VAL A 56 -10.55 -35.23 6.40
C VAL A 56 -10.01 -34.09 5.60
N PRO A 57 -9.64 -34.30 4.31
CA PRO A 57 -9.22 -33.21 3.43
C PRO A 57 -10.28 -32.13 3.34
N LYS A 58 -9.89 -30.88 3.55
CA LYS A 58 -10.74 -29.70 3.54
C LYS A 58 -10.81 -29.11 2.14
N LYS A 59 -11.93 -28.47 1.81
CA LYS A 59 -12.15 -27.88 0.48
C LYS A 59 -12.01 -26.37 0.51
N LEU A 60 -10.97 -25.85 -0.13
CA LEU A 60 -10.77 -24.42 -0.32
C LEU A 60 -11.15 -24.03 -1.75
N TYR A 61 -12.33 -23.42 -1.89
CA TYR A 61 -12.90 -23.01 -3.17
C TYR A 61 -12.32 -21.66 -3.62
N SER A 62 -11.97 -21.59 -4.89
CA SER A 62 -11.63 -20.36 -5.64
C SER A 62 -12.78 -19.96 -6.57
N ASP A 63 -12.51 -19.01 -7.47
CA ASP A 63 -13.47 -18.60 -8.49
C ASP A 63 -13.97 -19.81 -9.32
N ASN A 64 -15.24 -19.74 -9.76
CA ASN A 64 -15.91 -20.73 -10.59
C ASN A 64 -16.09 -22.12 -9.94
N ASN A 65 -16.21 -22.20 -8.61
CA ASN A 65 -16.38 -23.45 -7.87
C ASN A 65 -15.25 -24.48 -8.01
N VAL A 66 -14.11 -24.08 -8.52
CA VAL A 66 -12.90 -24.90 -8.49
C VAL A 66 -12.38 -24.93 -7.06
N TYR A 67 -12.08 -26.11 -6.53
CA TYR A 67 -11.53 -26.25 -5.19
C TYR A 67 -10.19 -26.95 -5.18
N LYS A 68 -9.39 -26.61 -4.18
CA LYS A 68 -8.17 -27.32 -3.80
C LYS A 68 -8.46 -28.12 -2.54
N LEU A 69 -7.99 -29.36 -2.49
CA LEU A 69 -7.94 -30.14 -1.25
C LEU A 69 -6.71 -29.70 -0.44
N CYS A 70 -6.89 -29.49 0.84
CA CYS A 70 -5.83 -29.16 1.79
C CYS A 70 -6.13 -29.75 3.17
N ASP A 71 -5.09 -29.96 3.97
CA ASP A 71 -5.23 -30.52 5.32
C ASP A 71 -5.68 -29.45 6.32
N HIS A 72 -5.38 -28.19 6.03
CA HIS A 72 -5.69 -27.06 6.89
C HIS A 72 -6.18 -25.86 6.09
N ILE A 73 -7.13 -25.10 6.65
CA ILE A 73 -7.55 -23.81 6.13
C ILE A 73 -7.37 -22.77 7.24
N SER A 74 -6.49 -21.80 7.00
CA SER A 74 -6.26 -20.70 7.92
C SER A 74 -7.41 -19.67 7.88
N PRO A 75 -7.57 -18.83 8.90
CA PRO A 75 -8.55 -17.75 8.91
C PRO A 75 -8.38 -16.72 7.77
N TYR A 76 -7.24 -16.70 7.12
CA TYR A 76 -6.98 -15.89 5.91
C TYR A 76 -7.48 -16.57 4.62
N LEU A 77 -8.14 -17.71 4.73
CA LEU A 77 -8.64 -18.55 3.63
C LEU A 77 -7.51 -19.00 2.68
N THR A 78 -6.46 -19.50 3.30
CA THR A 78 -5.31 -20.12 2.63
C THR A 78 -5.01 -21.48 3.27
N ASP A 79 -4.27 -22.30 2.54
CA ASP A 79 -3.77 -23.61 3.01
C ASP A 79 -2.47 -23.50 3.84
N THR A 80 -2.28 -22.38 4.51
CA THR A 80 -1.16 -22.14 5.42
C THR A 80 -1.54 -22.52 6.85
N PRO A 81 -0.58 -22.79 7.74
CA PRO A 81 -0.84 -22.89 9.17
C PRO A 81 -1.58 -21.65 9.69
N THR A 82 -2.31 -21.81 10.80
CA THR A 82 -2.98 -20.68 11.45
C THR A 82 -1.95 -19.74 12.03
N LEU A 83 -1.89 -18.53 11.49
CA LEU A 83 -1.09 -17.43 11.97
C LEU A 83 -2.01 -16.26 12.31
N PHE A 84 -1.79 -15.62 13.45
CA PHE A 84 -2.50 -14.42 13.84
C PHE A 84 -1.53 -13.22 13.86
N VAL A 85 -1.69 -12.33 12.89
CA VAL A 85 -0.82 -11.15 12.72
C VAL A 85 -1.44 -9.95 13.42
N GLU A 86 -0.94 -9.61 14.59
CA GLU A 86 -1.41 -8.47 15.38
C GLU A 86 -0.85 -7.15 14.86
N SER A 87 -1.59 -6.07 15.11
CA SER A 87 -1.14 -4.72 14.73
C SER A 87 0.07 -4.29 15.56
N ARG A 88 1.14 -3.85 14.87
CA ARG A 88 2.36 -3.34 15.50
C ARG A 88 2.60 -1.89 15.14
N SER A 89 2.94 -1.07 16.12
CA SER A 89 3.29 0.34 15.91
C SER A 89 4.69 0.54 15.31
N LYS A 90 5.59 -0.42 15.52
CA LYS A 90 6.99 -0.40 15.04
C LYS A 90 7.30 -1.68 14.26
N PRO A 91 8.24 -1.62 13.30
CA PRO A 91 8.72 -2.81 12.60
C PRO A 91 9.26 -3.89 13.56
N LEU A 92 9.09 -5.16 13.18
CA LEU A 92 9.63 -6.33 13.89
C LEU A 92 11.16 -6.35 13.82
N CYS A 93 11.71 -5.95 12.67
CA CYS A 93 13.14 -5.90 12.38
C CYS A 93 13.67 -4.47 12.40
N ASP A 94 14.98 -4.31 12.49
CA ASP A 94 15.66 -3.01 12.42
C ASP A 94 15.75 -2.53 10.96
N VAL A 95 14.70 -1.86 10.52
CA VAL A 95 14.53 -1.34 9.16
C VAL A 95 13.94 0.07 9.19
N PRO A 96 14.12 0.88 8.13
CA PRO A 96 13.54 2.22 8.06
C PRO A 96 12.03 2.22 8.32
N ALA A 97 11.56 3.10 9.21
CA ALA A 97 10.15 3.14 9.61
C ALA A 97 9.24 3.66 8.49
N MET A 98 8.19 2.90 8.18
CA MET A 98 7.14 3.35 7.26
C MET A 98 6.21 4.35 7.96
N ARG A 99 5.87 5.46 7.28
CA ARG A 99 5.04 6.55 7.79
C ARG A 99 3.86 6.84 6.85
N PHE A 100 2.83 7.49 7.37
CA PHE A 100 1.79 8.09 6.54
C PHE A 100 2.34 9.32 5.82
N GLY A 101 1.78 9.68 4.67
CA GLY A 101 2.01 10.97 4.05
C GLY A 101 1.24 12.10 4.72
N SER A 102 1.38 13.30 4.19
CA SER A 102 0.80 14.53 4.73
C SER A 102 -0.67 14.69 4.35
N MET A 103 -1.50 15.13 5.31
CA MET A 103 -2.95 15.26 5.14
C MET A 103 -3.37 16.73 5.28
N PRO A 104 -3.93 17.34 4.22
CA PRO A 104 -4.26 18.77 4.24
C PRO A 104 -5.53 19.08 5.03
N ARG A 105 -6.63 18.32 4.85
CA ARG A 105 -8.00 18.65 5.34
C ARG A 105 -8.35 20.10 5.04
N ASP A 106 -8.38 20.44 3.76
CA ASP A 106 -8.33 21.82 3.24
C ASP A 106 -9.54 22.18 2.38
N ASP A 107 -10.46 21.26 2.15
CA ASP A 107 -11.59 21.41 1.22
C ASP A 107 -11.16 21.96 -0.15
N GLY A 108 -9.98 21.50 -0.64
CA GLY A 108 -9.38 21.93 -1.90
C GLY A 108 -8.64 23.26 -1.86
N GLY A 109 -8.50 23.89 -0.70
CA GLY A 109 -7.82 25.18 -0.60
C GLY A 109 -6.31 25.12 -0.88
N PHE A 110 -5.64 24.03 -0.53
CA PHE A 110 -4.19 23.88 -0.75
C PHE A 110 -3.84 23.10 -2.02
N VAL A 111 -4.72 22.20 -2.44
CA VAL A 111 -4.44 21.35 -3.61
C VAL A 111 -4.70 22.14 -4.89
N LEU A 112 -3.81 21.97 -5.87
CA LEU A 112 -3.83 22.68 -7.16
C LEU A 112 -3.73 21.69 -8.32
N THR A 113 -4.50 21.95 -9.39
CA THR A 113 -4.27 21.33 -10.70
C THR A 113 -3.08 22.01 -11.40
N ALA A 114 -2.63 21.47 -12.53
CA ALA A 114 -1.59 22.08 -13.35
C ALA A 114 -2.03 23.45 -13.89
N GLU A 115 -3.30 23.59 -14.26
CA GLU A 115 -3.88 24.82 -14.74
C GLU A 115 -3.96 25.89 -13.63
N GLU A 116 -4.43 25.50 -12.44
CA GLU A 116 -4.50 26.39 -11.27
C GLU A 116 -3.10 26.87 -10.84
N ARG A 117 -2.10 25.95 -10.86
CA ARG A 117 -0.69 26.29 -10.61
C ARG A 117 -0.21 27.36 -11.60
N THR A 118 -0.44 27.13 -12.90
CA THR A 118 0.01 28.05 -13.95
C THR A 118 -0.64 29.42 -13.80
N ALA A 119 -1.95 29.45 -13.55
CA ALA A 119 -2.70 30.69 -13.35
C ALA A 119 -2.22 31.46 -12.10
N LEU A 120 -1.95 30.74 -11.00
CA LEU A 120 -1.48 31.33 -9.74
C LEU A 120 -0.08 31.93 -9.91
N ILE A 121 0.87 31.22 -10.52
CA ILE A 121 2.24 31.75 -10.77
C ILE A 121 2.19 32.99 -11.67
N LYS A 122 1.31 32.98 -12.69
CA LYS A 122 1.16 34.13 -13.59
C LYS A 122 0.63 35.38 -12.87
N SER A 123 -0.35 35.21 -11.97
CA SER A 123 -0.96 36.34 -11.23
C SER A 123 -0.14 36.75 -10.01
N GLU A 124 0.50 35.81 -9.35
CA GLU A 124 1.24 36.02 -8.10
C GLU A 124 2.57 35.24 -8.16
N PRO A 125 3.61 35.74 -8.87
CA PRO A 125 4.89 35.04 -9.05
C PRO A 125 5.58 34.68 -7.72
N LEU A 126 5.38 35.47 -6.66
CA LEU A 126 5.91 35.20 -5.32
C LEU A 126 5.41 33.84 -4.75
N ALA A 127 4.23 33.38 -5.17
CA ALA A 127 3.64 32.10 -4.70
C ALA A 127 4.38 30.87 -5.22
N GLU A 128 5.17 30.98 -6.30
CA GLU A 128 5.85 29.82 -6.92
C GLU A 128 6.72 29.05 -5.93
N LYS A 129 7.41 29.73 -5.03
CA LYS A 129 8.29 29.11 -4.02
C LYS A 129 7.56 28.20 -3.03
N TRP A 130 6.25 28.38 -2.86
CA TRP A 130 5.42 27.55 -1.98
C TRP A 130 4.70 26.42 -2.72
N ILE A 131 4.74 26.41 -4.04
CA ILE A 131 4.09 25.37 -4.82
C ILE A 131 5.01 24.17 -4.94
N LYS A 132 4.57 23.03 -4.43
CA LYS A 132 5.30 21.76 -4.48
C LYS A 132 4.48 20.70 -5.22
N PRO A 133 5.13 19.76 -5.93
CA PRO A 133 4.45 18.57 -6.41
C PRO A 133 3.76 17.83 -5.24
N TYR A 134 2.53 17.37 -5.45
CA TYR A 134 1.74 16.67 -4.44
C TYR A 134 1.28 15.32 -4.97
N ILE A 135 1.80 14.23 -4.40
CA ILE A 135 1.66 12.89 -4.96
C ILE A 135 0.87 11.97 -4.03
N GLY A 136 -0.16 11.34 -4.60
CA GLY A 136 -0.87 10.23 -4.01
C GLY A 136 -0.72 8.98 -4.87
N ALA A 137 -1.47 7.92 -4.56
CA ALA A 137 -1.42 6.68 -5.33
C ALA A 137 -1.81 6.86 -6.80
N THR A 138 -2.83 7.70 -7.06
CA THR A 138 -3.31 7.96 -8.42
C THR A 138 -2.27 8.68 -9.26
N GLU A 139 -1.64 9.71 -8.71
CA GLU A 139 -0.62 10.51 -9.39
C GLU A 139 0.60 9.65 -9.68
N PHE A 140 1.08 8.90 -8.67
CA PHE A 140 2.23 8.01 -8.79
C PHE A 140 2.02 6.90 -9.83
N LEU A 141 0.86 6.22 -9.78
CA LEU A 141 0.59 5.07 -10.65
C LEU A 141 0.26 5.47 -12.09
N ASN A 142 -0.28 6.67 -12.32
CA ASN A 142 -0.77 7.10 -13.63
C ASN A 142 -0.02 8.31 -14.21
N HIS A 143 1.12 8.70 -13.62
CA HIS A 143 1.93 9.85 -14.04
C HIS A 143 1.09 11.14 -14.18
N LYS A 144 0.19 11.38 -13.21
CA LYS A 144 -0.64 12.58 -13.20
C LYS A 144 0.02 13.67 -12.38
N GLU A 145 -0.07 14.88 -12.89
CA GLU A 145 0.41 16.07 -12.18
C GLU A 145 -0.63 16.57 -11.20
N ARG A 146 -0.19 16.88 -10.01
CA ARG A 146 -0.94 17.57 -8.97
C ARG A 146 0.05 18.33 -8.09
N TYR A 147 -0.36 19.46 -7.57
CA TYR A 147 0.48 20.34 -6.77
C TYR A 147 -0.22 20.72 -5.47
N CYS A 148 0.53 21.30 -4.54
CA CYS A 148 -0.04 21.91 -3.34
C CYS A 148 0.70 23.17 -2.95
N LEU A 149 0.00 24.05 -2.24
CA LEU A 149 0.59 25.14 -1.49
C LEU A 149 1.17 24.57 -0.18
N TRP A 150 2.50 24.52 -0.10
CA TRP A 150 3.23 24.05 1.07
C TRP A 150 3.76 25.26 1.85
N LEU A 151 2.97 25.73 2.83
CA LEU A 151 3.19 26.98 3.54
C LEU A 151 3.86 26.80 4.92
N VAL A 152 4.54 25.66 5.15
CA VAL A 152 5.11 25.30 6.47
C VAL A 152 6.07 26.40 6.98
N ASP A 153 6.95 26.87 6.10
CA ASP A 153 7.95 27.91 6.45
C ASP A 153 7.65 29.27 5.80
N ALA A 154 6.39 29.49 5.39
CA ALA A 154 6.01 30.70 4.69
C ALA A 154 5.92 31.89 5.65
N ASN A 155 6.55 33.00 5.29
CA ASN A 155 6.44 34.26 6.04
C ASN A 155 5.00 34.81 5.89
N PRO A 156 4.28 35.06 7.00
CA PRO A 156 2.92 35.60 6.94
C PRO A 156 2.83 36.95 6.19
N ALA A 157 3.85 37.80 6.31
CA ALA A 157 3.87 39.08 5.59
C ALA A 157 3.97 38.93 4.07
N GLU A 158 4.56 37.83 3.58
CA GLU A 158 4.60 37.52 2.16
C GLU A 158 3.28 36.89 1.68
N ILE A 159 2.66 36.06 2.48
CA ILE A 159 1.32 35.49 2.19
C ILE A 159 0.31 36.64 2.02
N MET A 160 0.40 37.69 2.83
CA MET A 160 -0.47 38.88 2.73
C MET A 160 -0.28 39.64 1.44
N LYS A 161 0.87 39.54 0.74
CA LYS A 161 1.13 40.14 -0.58
C LYS A 161 0.55 39.29 -1.74
N CYS A 162 0.04 38.10 -1.46
CA CYS A 162 -0.53 37.19 -2.42
C CYS A 162 -2.05 37.00 -2.15
N PRO A 163 -2.92 37.86 -2.73
CA PRO A 163 -4.36 37.84 -2.44
C PRO A 163 -5.05 36.48 -2.69
N THR A 164 -4.64 35.78 -3.76
CA THR A 164 -5.20 34.45 -4.08
C THR A 164 -4.78 33.42 -3.05
N VAL A 165 -3.50 33.39 -2.65
CA VAL A 165 -3.01 32.49 -1.60
C VAL A 165 -3.72 32.79 -0.28
N LYS A 166 -3.84 34.08 0.09
CA LYS A 166 -4.58 34.51 1.29
C LYS A 166 -6.01 34.01 1.27
N LYS A 167 -6.74 34.20 0.17
CA LYS A 167 -8.14 33.74 0.03
C LYS A 167 -8.26 32.21 0.18
N ARG A 168 -7.31 31.44 -0.35
CA ARG A 168 -7.25 30.00 -0.19
C ARG A 168 -7.04 29.60 1.28
N VAL A 169 -6.17 30.28 2.01
CA VAL A 169 -5.95 30.07 3.46
C VAL A 169 -7.19 30.41 4.28
N GLU A 170 -7.90 31.49 3.95
CA GLU A 170 -9.17 31.86 4.58
C GLU A 170 -10.24 30.78 4.34
N HIS A 171 -10.37 30.30 3.10
CA HIS A 171 -11.26 29.18 2.78
C HIS A 171 -10.95 27.92 3.62
N VAL A 172 -9.67 27.54 3.75
CA VAL A 172 -9.25 26.41 4.60
C VAL A 172 -9.68 26.60 6.05
N LYS A 173 -9.52 27.82 6.59
CA LYS A 173 -9.93 28.14 7.96
C LYS A 173 -11.44 27.95 8.15
N GLU A 174 -12.24 28.50 7.23
CA GLU A 174 -13.71 28.40 7.27
C GLU A 174 -14.18 26.94 7.13
N ALA A 175 -13.64 26.20 6.18
CA ALA A 175 -13.95 24.78 5.97
C ALA A 175 -13.64 23.95 7.22
N ARG A 176 -12.50 24.19 7.87
CA ARG A 176 -12.14 23.52 9.13
C ARG A 176 -13.07 23.89 10.28
N LEU A 177 -13.47 25.15 10.43
CA LEU A 177 -14.44 25.58 11.43
C LEU A 177 -15.81 24.94 11.23
N ALA A 178 -16.24 24.78 9.97
CA ALA A 178 -17.51 24.14 9.62
C ALA A 178 -17.50 22.61 9.77
N SER A 179 -16.35 21.98 10.01
CA SER A 179 -16.24 20.53 10.11
C SER A 179 -17.02 19.96 11.29
N LYS A 180 -17.73 18.84 11.08
CA LYS A 180 -18.41 18.07 12.13
C LYS A 180 -17.40 17.44 13.10
N ALA A 181 -16.18 17.16 12.68
CA ALA A 181 -15.13 16.54 13.48
C ALA A 181 -14.39 17.59 14.33
N GLU A 182 -14.50 17.49 15.67
CA GLU A 182 -13.83 18.39 16.62
C GLU A 182 -12.32 18.46 16.37
N GLY A 183 -11.67 17.32 16.12
CA GLY A 183 -10.23 17.26 15.82
C GLY A 183 -9.86 18.09 14.60
N THR A 184 -10.74 18.20 13.59
CA THR A 184 -10.49 19.04 12.41
C THR A 184 -10.67 20.52 12.74
N ARG A 185 -11.69 20.87 13.54
CA ARG A 185 -11.91 22.28 13.95
C ARG A 185 -10.73 22.88 14.70
N LYS A 186 -10.01 22.10 15.50
CA LYS A 186 -8.80 22.55 16.22
C LYS A 186 -7.70 23.08 15.27
N PHE A 187 -7.61 22.52 14.05
CA PHE A 187 -6.64 22.97 13.05
C PHE A 187 -7.02 24.28 12.32
N ALA A 188 -8.20 24.85 12.60
CA ALA A 188 -8.55 26.18 12.11
C ALA A 188 -7.68 27.30 12.76
N ALA A 189 -7.02 27.02 13.87
CA ALA A 189 -6.05 27.91 14.49
C ALA A 189 -4.73 28.04 13.71
N THR A 190 -4.41 27.04 12.88
CA THR A 190 -3.21 27.01 12.02
C THR A 190 -3.61 26.83 10.54
N PRO A 191 -4.33 27.80 9.95
CA PRO A 191 -4.96 27.62 8.63
C PRO A 191 -3.96 27.59 7.46
N THR A 192 -2.72 27.94 7.66
CA THR A 192 -1.64 27.84 6.66
C THR A 192 -0.99 26.45 6.60
N LEU A 193 -1.22 25.60 7.61
CA LEU A 193 -0.55 24.32 7.74
C LEU A 193 -1.47 23.17 7.37
N PHE A 194 -0.91 22.09 6.84
CA PHE A 194 -1.58 20.80 6.75
C PHE A 194 -1.91 20.28 8.15
N CYS A 195 -3.04 19.57 8.31
CA CYS A 195 -3.41 18.97 9.59
C CYS A 195 -2.40 17.89 10.05
N GLN A 196 -1.76 17.22 9.11
CA GLN A 196 -0.67 16.31 9.37
C GLN A 196 0.48 16.65 8.42
N ILE A 197 1.62 16.99 8.99
CA ILE A 197 2.88 17.23 8.28
C ILE A 197 3.76 16.01 8.53
N ALA A 198 3.99 15.22 7.47
CA ALA A 198 4.74 13.97 7.56
C ALA A 198 5.87 13.89 6.51
N GLN A 199 6.10 14.98 5.79
CA GLN A 199 7.12 15.05 4.75
C GLN A 199 8.52 14.91 5.37
N PRO A 200 9.36 13.96 4.90
CA PRO A 200 10.71 13.80 5.38
C PRO A 200 11.65 14.84 4.76
N ASN A 201 12.81 15.04 5.39
CA ASN A 201 13.90 15.84 4.87
C ASN A 201 14.89 15.03 3.99
N THR A 202 14.58 13.77 3.71
CA THR A 202 15.35 12.85 2.87
C THR A 202 14.48 12.30 1.75
N ASN A 203 15.11 11.77 0.70
CA ASN A 203 14.40 10.95 -0.30
C ASN A 203 13.74 9.75 0.36
N TYR A 204 12.70 9.22 -0.24
CA TYR A 204 11.89 8.16 0.35
C TYR A 204 11.35 7.20 -0.71
N ILE A 205 11.03 5.98 -0.29
CA ILE A 205 10.23 5.06 -1.10
C ILE A 205 8.75 5.38 -0.88
N ILE A 206 7.99 5.55 -1.97
CA ILE A 206 6.53 5.69 -1.96
C ILE A 206 5.86 4.33 -2.12
N VAL A 207 4.87 4.07 -1.27
CA VAL A 207 4.08 2.83 -1.26
C VAL A 207 2.59 3.16 -1.34
N PRO A 208 1.89 2.79 -2.43
CA PRO A 208 0.45 2.98 -2.54
C PRO A 208 -0.31 2.20 -1.47
N LYS A 209 -1.25 2.86 -0.77
CA LYS A 209 -2.12 2.19 0.21
C LYS A 209 -3.10 1.20 -0.41
N THR A 210 -3.45 1.40 -1.67
CA THR A 210 -4.36 0.52 -2.39
C THR A 210 -3.72 0.10 -3.71
N SER A 211 -3.78 -1.19 -4.00
CA SER A 211 -3.28 -1.76 -5.26
C SER A 211 -4.26 -2.78 -5.80
N SER A 212 -4.44 -2.80 -7.12
CA SER A 212 -5.32 -3.75 -7.80
C SER A 212 -4.95 -5.19 -7.46
N GLY A 213 -5.95 -6.02 -7.18
CA GLY A 213 -5.80 -7.46 -6.96
C GLY A 213 -5.22 -8.22 -8.15
N LYS A 214 -5.24 -7.61 -9.36
CA LYS A 214 -4.66 -8.16 -10.58
C LYS A 214 -3.14 -7.97 -10.69
N ARG A 215 -2.53 -7.18 -9.82
CA ARG A 215 -1.08 -6.94 -9.86
C ARG A 215 -0.33 -8.01 -9.09
N ARG A 216 0.67 -8.60 -9.74
CA ARG A 216 1.58 -9.53 -9.09
C ARG A 216 2.47 -8.83 -8.05
N TYR A 217 2.93 -7.62 -8.36
CA TYR A 217 3.74 -6.77 -7.47
C TYR A 217 3.04 -5.44 -7.24
N ILE A 218 3.06 -4.94 -6.01
CA ILE A 218 2.62 -3.56 -5.73
C ILE A 218 3.68 -2.62 -6.29
N PRO A 219 3.35 -1.72 -7.25
CA PRO A 219 4.33 -0.78 -7.75
C PRO A 219 4.74 0.19 -6.64
N MET A 220 6.03 0.25 -6.36
CA MET A 220 6.67 1.21 -5.46
C MET A 220 7.76 1.96 -6.23
N GLY A 221 8.28 3.04 -5.69
CA GLY A 221 9.34 3.83 -6.34
C GLY A 221 9.99 4.81 -5.40
N PHE A 222 11.00 5.51 -5.89
CA PHE A 222 11.69 6.57 -5.15
C PHE A 222 11.10 7.93 -5.48
N MET A 223 10.98 8.77 -4.48
CA MET A 223 10.60 10.19 -4.58
C MET A 223 11.65 11.04 -3.89
N ASP A 224 11.86 12.22 -4.43
CA ASP A 224 12.69 13.24 -3.77
C ASP A 224 11.93 13.90 -2.60
N LYS A 225 12.70 14.49 -1.69
CA LYS A 225 12.19 15.17 -0.49
C LYS A 225 11.28 16.37 -0.78
N ASP A 226 11.38 16.96 -1.98
CA ASP A 226 10.60 18.13 -2.38
C ASP A 226 9.24 17.79 -2.98
N THR A 227 8.99 16.52 -3.26
CA THR A 227 7.68 15.99 -3.66
C THR A 227 6.88 15.63 -2.42
N ILE A 228 5.80 16.37 -2.15
CA ILE A 228 4.97 16.17 -0.94
C ILE A 228 4.08 14.95 -1.13
N ALA A 229 4.25 13.95 -0.25
CA ALA A 229 3.43 12.74 -0.26
C ALA A 229 2.10 12.96 0.48
N SER A 230 0.98 12.58 -0.17
CA SER A 230 -0.35 12.64 0.44
C SER A 230 -0.57 11.47 1.43
N ASP A 231 -1.55 11.61 2.30
CA ASP A 231 -1.98 10.55 3.22
C ASP A 231 -2.59 9.32 2.53
N LEU A 232 -2.77 9.33 1.20
CA LEU A 232 -3.21 8.18 0.41
C LEU A 232 -2.07 7.22 0.04
N VAL A 233 -0.83 7.54 0.44
CA VAL A 233 0.35 6.69 0.30
C VAL A 233 1.07 6.55 1.64
N PHE A 234 1.95 5.55 1.72
CA PHE A 234 2.98 5.50 2.74
C PHE A 234 4.31 5.93 2.15
N LEU A 235 5.21 6.35 3.02
CA LEU A 235 6.59 6.69 2.69
C LEU A 235 7.55 6.00 3.65
N ILE A 236 8.72 5.63 3.12
CA ILE A 236 9.81 5.02 3.89
C ILE A 236 11.05 5.89 3.70
N PRO A 237 11.26 6.87 4.60
CA PRO A 237 12.39 7.80 4.52
C PRO A 237 13.73 7.07 4.68
N GLY A 238 14.73 7.47 3.89
CA GLY A 238 16.08 6.95 3.98
C GLY A 238 16.27 5.50 3.53
N ALA A 239 15.21 4.84 3.04
CA ALA A 239 15.30 3.50 2.48
C ALA A 239 16.07 3.51 1.15
N GLY A 240 16.87 2.48 0.91
CA GLY A 240 17.72 2.31 -0.26
C GLY A 240 17.22 1.24 -1.24
N LEU A 241 18.12 0.85 -2.15
CA LEU A 241 17.84 -0.18 -3.16
C LEU A 241 17.59 -1.55 -2.54
N TYR A 242 18.21 -1.86 -1.41
CA TYR A 242 17.98 -3.13 -0.71
C TYR A 242 16.53 -3.23 -0.24
N GLU A 243 16.04 -2.24 0.52
CA GLU A 243 14.66 -2.24 0.99
C GLU A 243 13.67 -2.23 -0.19
N PHE A 244 13.95 -1.46 -1.23
CA PHE A 244 13.14 -1.46 -2.44
C PHE A 244 13.11 -2.85 -3.11
N GLY A 245 14.24 -3.52 -3.24
CA GLY A 245 14.35 -4.86 -3.83
C GLY A 245 13.54 -5.89 -3.05
N VAL A 246 13.66 -5.90 -1.73
CA VAL A 246 12.90 -6.81 -0.85
C VAL A 246 11.40 -6.54 -0.97
N LEU A 247 10.96 -5.28 -0.89
CA LEU A 247 9.54 -4.90 -0.98
C LEU A 247 8.93 -5.18 -2.36
N MET A 248 9.74 -5.11 -3.43
CA MET A 248 9.31 -5.41 -4.79
C MET A 248 9.42 -6.91 -5.14
N SER A 249 9.85 -7.76 -4.22
CA SER A 249 9.99 -9.20 -4.44
C SER A 249 8.69 -9.98 -4.28
N ASN A 250 8.67 -11.19 -4.81
CA ASN A 250 7.60 -12.15 -4.59
C ASN A 250 7.43 -12.51 -3.10
N VAL A 251 8.51 -12.58 -2.32
CA VAL A 251 8.47 -12.91 -0.88
C VAL A 251 7.59 -11.89 -0.14
N HIS A 252 7.89 -10.60 -0.26
CA HIS A 252 7.08 -9.57 0.38
C HIS A 252 5.66 -9.49 -0.18
N ASN A 253 5.49 -9.66 -1.50
CA ASN A 253 4.16 -9.60 -2.12
C ASN A 253 3.29 -10.81 -1.73
N SER A 254 3.87 -12.00 -1.51
CA SER A 254 3.15 -13.19 -0.98
C SER A 254 2.68 -12.94 0.45
N TRP A 255 3.56 -12.44 1.31
CA TRP A 255 3.22 -12.02 2.67
C TRP A 255 2.10 -10.98 2.66
N MET A 256 2.25 -9.91 1.88
CA MET A 256 1.25 -8.86 1.75
C MET A 256 -0.11 -9.41 1.29
N ARG A 257 -0.15 -10.31 0.31
CA ARG A 257 -1.39 -10.92 -0.17
C ARG A 257 -2.07 -11.76 0.89
N LEU A 258 -1.31 -12.39 1.78
CA LEU A 258 -1.87 -13.14 2.91
C LEU A 258 -2.50 -12.22 3.94
N VAL A 259 -1.74 -11.24 4.47
CA VAL A 259 -2.12 -10.51 5.69
C VAL A 259 -2.85 -9.19 5.45
N ALA A 260 -2.77 -8.62 4.24
CA ALA A 260 -3.40 -7.33 3.93
C ALA A 260 -4.93 -7.39 3.97
N GLY A 261 -5.54 -6.28 4.35
CA GLY A 261 -6.97 -6.07 4.15
C GLY A 261 -7.33 -5.95 2.67
N ARG A 262 -8.63 -5.93 2.39
CA ARG A 262 -9.16 -5.74 1.04
C ARG A 262 -10.13 -4.56 1.00
N LEU A 263 -10.16 -3.89 -0.13
CA LEU A 263 -11.20 -2.95 -0.51
C LEU A 263 -11.83 -3.48 -1.80
N LYS A 264 -12.98 -4.15 -1.68
CA LYS A 264 -13.52 -5.01 -2.74
C LYS A 264 -12.51 -6.13 -3.09
N SER A 265 -12.04 -6.20 -4.34
CA SER A 265 -10.99 -7.14 -4.78
C SER A 265 -9.56 -6.61 -4.59
N ASP A 266 -9.38 -5.29 -4.37
CA ASP A 266 -8.08 -4.65 -4.30
C ASP A 266 -7.42 -4.82 -2.93
N PHE A 267 -6.11 -4.93 -2.91
CA PHE A 267 -5.33 -4.98 -1.68
C PHE A 267 -5.30 -3.62 -0.99
N ARG A 268 -5.58 -3.63 0.31
CA ARG A 268 -5.40 -2.48 1.19
C ARG A 268 -4.16 -2.71 2.05
N TYR A 269 -3.06 -2.14 1.65
CA TYR A 269 -1.82 -2.19 2.39
C TYR A 269 -1.98 -1.42 3.72
N ALA A 270 -1.65 -2.05 4.83
CA ALA A 270 -1.67 -1.44 6.15
C ALA A 270 -0.27 -1.60 6.78
N LYS A 271 0.43 -0.49 7.05
CA LYS A 271 1.79 -0.54 7.58
C LYS A 271 1.90 -1.36 8.88
N ASP A 272 0.90 -1.21 9.76
CA ASP A 272 0.91 -1.85 11.08
C ASP A 272 0.68 -3.38 11.03
N ILE A 273 0.12 -3.87 9.92
CA ILE A 273 -0.11 -5.31 9.68
C ILE A 273 0.91 -5.87 8.72
N VAL A 274 1.12 -5.22 7.57
CA VAL A 274 1.95 -5.76 6.49
C VAL A 274 3.42 -5.46 6.73
N TYR A 275 3.81 -4.18 6.79
CA TYR A 275 5.20 -3.77 6.86
C TYR A 275 5.84 -4.06 8.21
N ASN A 276 5.17 -3.68 9.29
CA ASN A 276 5.72 -3.79 10.64
C ASN A 276 5.81 -5.23 11.16
N ASN A 277 5.08 -6.17 10.56
CA ASN A 277 5.18 -7.60 10.88
C ASN A 277 5.99 -8.41 9.86
N PHE A 278 6.48 -7.78 8.80
CA PHE A 278 7.24 -8.50 7.79
C PHE A 278 8.59 -8.96 8.37
N PRO A 279 8.90 -10.26 8.29
CA PRO A 279 10.16 -10.82 8.79
C PRO A 279 11.26 -10.61 7.76
N TRP A 280 11.97 -9.50 7.84
CA TRP A 280 13.09 -9.20 6.96
C TRP A 280 14.23 -10.22 7.14
N CYS A 281 14.83 -10.64 6.02
CA CYS A 281 16.02 -11.49 6.07
C CYS A 281 17.24 -10.75 6.63
N ASN A 282 18.22 -11.50 7.08
CA ASN A 282 19.53 -10.98 7.50
C ASN A 282 20.60 -11.41 6.45
N PRO A 283 20.74 -10.67 5.32
CA PRO A 283 21.60 -11.06 4.22
C PRO A 283 23.07 -10.90 4.54
N THR A 284 23.91 -11.70 3.88
CA THR A 284 25.35 -11.40 3.80
C THR A 284 25.57 -10.11 2.99
N PRO A 285 26.75 -9.47 3.08
CA PRO A 285 27.08 -8.30 2.26
C PRO A 285 26.92 -8.57 0.75
N GLU A 286 27.29 -9.76 0.30
CA GLU A 286 27.20 -10.18 -1.10
C GLU A 286 25.74 -10.33 -1.53
N GLN A 287 24.90 -10.96 -0.70
CA GLN A 287 23.46 -11.10 -0.95
C GLN A 287 22.78 -9.74 -0.99
N LYS A 288 23.12 -8.84 -0.06
CA LYS A 288 22.60 -7.47 -0.05
C LYS A 288 22.93 -6.74 -1.36
N THR A 289 24.21 -6.77 -1.76
CA THR A 289 24.67 -6.18 -3.03
C THR A 289 23.92 -6.75 -4.21
N LYS A 290 23.68 -8.07 -4.23
CA LYS A 290 22.94 -8.73 -5.29
C LYS A 290 21.49 -8.27 -5.38
N VAL A 291 20.81 -8.11 -4.25
CA VAL A 291 19.45 -7.55 -4.20
C VAL A 291 19.44 -6.10 -4.70
N GLU A 292 20.42 -5.29 -4.31
CA GLU A 292 20.52 -3.88 -4.78
C GLU A 292 20.73 -3.79 -6.29
N GLU A 293 21.57 -4.66 -6.88
CA GLU A 293 21.78 -4.73 -8.33
C GLU A 293 20.49 -5.11 -9.08
N THR A 294 19.79 -6.14 -8.62
CA THR A 294 18.55 -6.59 -9.26
C THR A 294 17.42 -5.56 -9.06
N ALA A 295 17.34 -4.91 -7.92
CA ALA A 295 16.44 -3.81 -7.65
C ALA A 295 16.67 -2.61 -8.59
N LYS A 296 17.93 -2.24 -8.84
CA LYS A 296 18.29 -1.25 -9.84
C LYS A 296 17.84 -1.67 -11.24
N GLY A 297 17.99 -2.95 -11.58
CA GLY A 297 17.50 -3.52 -12.85
C GLY A 297 15.99 -3.30 -13.06
N ILE A 298 15.16 -3.38 -12.01
CA ILE A 298 13.72 -3.08 -12.10
C ILE A 298 13.50 -1.62 -12.50
N LEU A 299 14.23 -0.69 -11.88
CA LEU A 299 14.09 0.74 -12.18
C LEU A 299 14.53 1.07 -13.61
N GLU A 300 15.62 0.46 -14.07
CA GLU A 300 16.11 0.65 -15.45
C GLU A 300 15.13 0.05 -16.49
N ALA A 301 14.57 -1.13 -16.21
CA ALA A 301 13.59 -1.73 -17.12
C ALA A 301 12.31 -0.89 -17.26
N ARG A 302 11.88 -0.19 -16.21
CA ARG A 302 10.74 0.75 -16.30
C ARG A 302 11.03 1.90 -17.26
N LYS A 303 12.27 2.39 -17.36
CA LYS A 303 12.67 3.48 -18.24
C LYS A 303 12.60 3.12 -19.72
N LEU A 304 12.56 1.83 -20.07
CA LEU A 304 12.37 1.36 -21.44
C LEU A 304 10.95 1.68 -21.98
N PHE A 305 10.01 2.01 -21.10
CA PHE A 305 8.60 2.25 -21.43
C PHE A 305 8.12 3.61 -20.94
N PRO A 306 8.72 4.73 -21.39
CA PRO A 306 8.45 6.07 -20.85
C PRO A 306 7.00 6.52 -21.06
N GLU A 307 6.33 6.03 -22.12
CA GLU A 307 4.94 6.35 -22.44
C GLU A 307 3.92 5.52 -21.64
N SER A 308 4.39 4.54 -20.87
CA SER A 308 3.52 3.66 -20.09
C SER A 308 3.47 4.06 -18.64
N THR A 309 2.28 4.14 -18.08
CA THR A 309 2.09 4.37 -16.65
C THR A 309 2.44 3.12 -15.83
N LEU A 310 2.84 3.30 -14.57
CA LEU A 310 3.08 2.16 -13.66
C LEU A 310 1.82 1.29 -13.51
N ALA A 311 0.63 1.89 -13.57
CA ALA A 311 -0.62 1.15 -13.53
C ALA A 311 -0.73 0.13 -14.67
N LYS A 312 -0.29 0.49 -15.88
CA LYS A 312 -0.28 -0.38 -17.06
C LYS A 312 0.89 -1.38 -17.02
N LEU A 313 2.10 -0.91 -16.70
CA LEU A 313 3.29 -1.77 -16.64
C LEU A 313 3.13 -2.93 -15.63
N TYR A 314 2.38 -2.72 -14.56
CA TYR A 314 2.16 -3.72 -13.52
C TYR A 314 0.82 -4.44 -13.59
N ASP A 315 0.06 -4.28 -14.66
CA ASP A 315 -1.05 -5.20 -14.97
C ASP A 315 -0.45 -6.54 -15.38
N ASP A 316 -0.80 -7.63 -14.66
CA ASP A 316 -0.13 -8.93 -14.87
C ASP A 316 -0.34 -9.49 -16.28
N THR A 317 -1.44 -9.13 -16.94
CA THR A 317 -1.71 -9.53 -18.34
C THR A 317 -0.81 -8.81 -19.34
N PHE A 318 -0.47 -7.53 -19.07
CA PHE A 318 0.21 -6.64 -20.01
C PHE A 318 1.65 -6.29 -19.59
N MET A 319 2.14 -6.86 -18.50
CA MET A 319 3.50 -6.60 -18.02
C MET A 319 4.55 -7.01 -19.07
N PRO A 320 5.41 -6.06 -19.53
CA PRO A 320 6.41 -6.36 -20.54
C PRO A 320 7.36 -7.48 -20.12
N PRO A 321 7.78 -8.34 -21.06
CA PRO A 321 8.70 -9.47 -20.78
C PRO A 321 10.01 -9.02 -20.13
N GLU A 322 10.57 -7.87 -20.53
CA GLU A 322 11.80 -7.29 -19.99
C GLU A 322 11.61 -6.95 -18.50
N LEU A 323 10.52 -6.28 -18.16
CA LEU A 323 10.20 -5.93 -16.77
C LEU A 323 9.92 -7.19 -15.94
N ARG A 324 9.19 -8.16 -16.49
CA ARG A 324 8.92 -9.45 -15.83
C ARG A 324 10.22 -10.21 -15.54
N LYS A 325 11.16 -10.23 -16.48
CA LYS A 325 12.46 -10.91 -16.33
C LYS A 325 13.29 -10.32 -15.18
N VAL A 326 13.39 -8.99 -15.09
CA VAL A 326 14.16 -8.36 -13.99
C VAL A 326 13.50 -8.56 -12.63
N HIS A 327 12.16 -8.58 -12.56
CA HIS A 327 11.47 -8.97 -11.35
C HIS A 327 11.77 -10.42 -10.93
N GLN A 328 11.78 -11.36 -11.87
CA GLN A 328 12.15 -12.75 -11.57
C GLN A 328 13.60 -12.88 -11.10
N LEU A 329 14.52 -12.04 -11.60
CA LEU A 329 15.90 -12.00 -11.11
C LEU A 329 15.96 -11.45 -9.68
N ASN A 330 15.20 -10.41 -9.39
CA ASN A 330 15.08 -9.85 -8.05
C ASN A 330 14.43 -10.84 -7.07
N ASP A 331 13.37 -11.53 -7.49
CA ASP A 331 12.74 -12.59 -6.68
C ASP A 331 13.75 -13.65 -6.25
N LYS A 332 14.58 -14.12 -7.19
CA LYS A 332 15.64 -15.10 -6.90
C LYS A 332 16.68 -14.56 -5.93
N ALA A 333 17.14 -13.32 -6.12
CA ALA A 333 18.13 -12.70 -5.24
C ALA A 333 17.59 -12.54 -3.80
N VAL A 334 16.32 -12.16 -3.67
CA VAL A 334 15.68 -12.03 -2.35
C VAL A 334 15.43 -13.40 -1.73
N MET A 335 14.93 -14.38 -2.49
CA MET A 335 14.74 -15.75 -1.97
C MET A 335 16.07 -16.35 -1.49
N ASP A 336 17.16 -16.14 -2.23
CA ASP A 336 18.50 -16.55 -1.81
C ASP A 336 18.93 -15.87 -0.50
N ALA A 337 18.61 -14.59 -0.31
CA ALA A 337 18.87 -13.87 0.93
C ALA A 337 18.08 -14.40 2.14
N TYR A 338 16.94 -15.06 1.92
CA TYR A 338 16.20 -15.81 2.92
C TYR A 338 16.72 -17.24 3.11
N GLY A 339 17.68 -17.70 2.31
CA GLY A 339 18.16 -19.08 2.30
C GLY A 339 17.22 -20.03 1.56
N PHE A 340 16.22 -19.53 0.84
CA PHE A 340 15.32 -20.33 0.04
C PHE A 340 15.99 -20.74 -1.27
N THR A 341 16.11 -22.05 -1.50
CA THR A 341 16.66 -22.64 -2.72
C THR A 341 15.58 -23.30 -3.54
N LYS A 342 15.88 -23.74 -4.75
CA LYS A 342 14.93 -24.45 -5.60
C LYS A 342 14.39 -25.74 -4.98
N ASP A 343 15.10 -26.29 -4.01
CA ASP A 343 14.74 -27.52 -3.30
C ASP A 343 13.86 -27.25 -2.06
N THR A 344 13.71 -25.98 -1.65
CA THR A 344 12.84 -25.59 -0.54
C THR A 344 11.38 -25.47 -0.97
N GLU A 345 10.47 -25.69 -0.04
CA GLU A 345 9.01 -25.56 -0.30
C GLU A 345 8.62 -24.13 -0.72
N ALA A 346 9.34 -23.12 -0.23
CA ALA A 346 9.12 -21.71 -0.56
C ALA A 346 9.10 -21.42 -2.08
N TYR A 347 9.84 -22.19 -2.87
CA TYR A 347 9.85 -22.05 -4.33
C TYR A 347 8.62 -22.63 -5.02
N LYS A 348 7.86 -23.51 -4.37
CA LYS A 348 6.75 -24.24 -4.99
C LYS A 348 5.49 -23.39 -5.11
N SER A 349 5.22 -22.52 -4.13
CA SER A 349 4.01 -21.68 -4.14
C SER A 349 4.16 -20.47 -3.21
N GLU A 350 3.29 -19.46 -3.42
CA GLU A 350 3.21 -18.30 -2.51
C GLU A 350 2.81 -18.71 -1.09
N SER A 351 1.94 -19.70 -0.96
CA SER A 351 1.49 -20.27 0.32
C SER A 351 2.65 -20.90 1.07
N ALA A 352 3.45 -21.71 0.38
CA ALA A 352 4.62 -22.34 0.96
C ALA A 352 5.71 -21.29 1.32
N CYS A 353 5.93 -20.30 0.46
CA CYS A 353 6.86 -19.21 0.74
C CYS A 353 6.54 -18.43 2.02
N VAL A 354 5.25 -18.28 2.35
CA VAL A 354 4.85 -17.59 3.59
C VAL A 354 4.91 -18.53 4.81
N THR A 355 4.79 -19.83 4.58
CA THR A 355 4.82 -20.83 5.65
C THR A 355 6.24 -21.06 6.16
N GLU A 356 7.24 -21.08 5.27
CA GLU A 356 8.66 -21.27 5.58
C GLU A 356 9.31 -19.98 6.10
#